data_38e113579c8481972e489f3849ded7ee
#
_entry.id   38e113579c8481972e489f3849ded7ee
#
_cell.length_a   1.000
_cell.length_b   1.000
_cell.length_c   1.000
_cell.angle_alpha   90.00
_cell.angle_beta   90.00
_cell.angle_gamma   90.00
#
_symmetry.space_group_name_H-M   'P 1'
#
loop_
_entity.id
_entity.type
_entity.pdbx_description
1 polymer ?
#
loop_
_entity_poly.entity_id
_entity_poly.type
_entity_poly.pdbx_seq_one_letter_code
_entity_poly.pdbx_strand_id
1 'polypeptide(L)'
;MRAIIIDDEVLAQETLKKLLGEVAPELEVIDIASNVAEGVKLINRHKPDIVFSDIDMPGITGLQLLEFFNEEDIQFELIYVTSYSEFAVRAFQLSAIDYLLKPVEKELLEKAIKKVEKKLNYGQSERNLALKASIANNTFEKIALPLADGVVFVEMKDILVMKADNVYTEVELANGKKIVVSKPLKSFEKLLTEQMSFFRIHRSYLVNLKGIKQFIKSDGGTAIMENETQVPIARDRKESFVKAWEKIRVR
;
A
#
# COMPACT_ATOMS: atom_id res chain seq x y z
N MET A 1 20.31 5.74 14.51
CA MET A 1 19.03 4.99 14.56
C MET A 1 19.31 3.52 14.84
N ARG A 2 18.40 2.82 15.52
CA ARG A 2 18.53 1.39 15.89
C ARG A 2 17.53 0.57 15.12
N ALA A 3 17.96 -0.51 14.47
CA ALA A 3 17.12 -1.34 13.63
C ALA A 3 17.09 -2.81 14.07
N ILE A 4 15.95 -3.49 13.80
CA ILE A 4 15.79 -4.94 13.87
C ILE A 4 15.43 -5.45 12.48
N ILE A 5 16.00 -6.61 12.11
CA ILE A 5 15.64 -7.34 10.88
C ILE A 5 14.86 -8.59 11.28
N ILE A 6 13.74 -8.85 10.60
CA ILE A 6 12.91 -10.05 10.79
C ILE A 6 12.76 -10.73 9.42
N ASP A 7 13.42 -11.88 9.24
CA ASP A 7 13.46 -12.61 7.98
C ASP A 7 13.85 -14.06 8.29
N ASP A 8 13.21 -15.07 7.71
CA ASP A 8 13.56 -16.46 7.97
C ASP A 8 14.75 -16.97 7.13
N GLU A 9 15.15 -16.19 6.10
CA GLU A 9 16.27 -16.51 5.21
C GLU A 9 17.56 -15.84 5.69
N VAL A 10 18.51 -16.59 6.22
CA VAL A 10 19.83 -16.09 6.72
C VAL A 10 20.56 -15.27 5.66
N LEU A 11 20.53 -15.70 4.39
CA LEU A 11 21.19 -14.98 3.31
C LEU A 11 20.57 -13.61 3.05
N ALA A 12 19.24 -13.49 3.16
CA ALA A 12 18.54 -12.23 3.03
C ALA A 12 18.85 -11.27 4.19
N GLN A 13 18.91 -11.79 5.44
CA GLN A 13 19.34 -11.05 6.62
C GLN A 13 20.72 -10.44 6.45
N GLU A 14 21.71 -11.27 6.05
CA GLU A 14 23.10 -10.83 5.83
C GLU A 14 23.22 -9.81 4.70
N THR A 15 22.50 -10.05 3.60
CA THR A 15 22.48 -9.15 2.45
C THR A 15 21.91 -7.79 2.84
N LEU A 16 20.77 -7.75 3.53
CA LEU A 16 20.15 -6.51 3.97
C LEU A 16 21.04 -5.78 4.99
N LYS A 17 21.62 -6.50 5.96
CA LYS A 17 22.56 -5.92 6.94
C LYS A 17 23.76 -5.29 6.26
N LYS A 18 24.35 -5.94 5.26
CA LYS A 18 25.46 -5.40 4.48
C LYS A 18 25.05 -4.13 3.72
N LEU A 19 23.92 -4.17 3.03
CA LEU A 19 23.39 -3.00 2.30
C LEU A 19 23.14 -1.82 3.23
N LEU A 20 22.54 -2.05 4.41
CA LEU A 20 22.33 -1.02 5.43
C LEU A 20 23.65 -0.39 5.88
N GLY A 21 24.70 -1.20 6.10
CA GLY A 21 26.03 -0.67 6.42
C GLY A 21 26.66 0.18 5.32
N GLU A 22 26.29 -0.04 4.05
CA GLU A 22 26.78 0.74 2.92
C GLU A 22 25.99 2.05 2.70
N VAL A 23 24.66 2.05 2.88
CA VAL A 23 23.80 3.21 2.58
C VAL A 23 23.46 4.08 3.79
N ALA A 24 23.57 3.54 5.01
CA ALA A 24 23.27 4.24 6.27
C ALA A 24 24.20 3.76 7.40
N PRO A 25 25.49 4.08 7.37
CA PRO A 25 26.47 3.59 8.33
C PRO A 25 26.20 3.99 9.78
N GLU A 26 25.39 5.05 10.03
CA GLU A 26 24.92 5.47 11.35
C GLU A 26 23.69 4.69 11.85
N LEU A 27 23.10 3.80 11.03
CA LEU A 27 22.02 2.92 11.43
C LEU A 27 22.61 1.62 11.97
N GLU A 28 22.38 1.35 13.26
CA GLU A 28 22.85 0.15 13.93
C GLU A 28 21.80 -0.96 13.84
N VAL A 29 22.11 -2.09 13.20
CA VAL A 29 21.32 -3.32 13.28
C VAL A 29 21.63 -4.00 14.61
N ILE A 30 20.75 -3.82 15.59
CA ILE A 30 20.95 -4.25 16.99
C ILE A 30 20.62 -5.72 17.23
N ASP A 31 19.71 -6.28 16.45
CA ASP A 31 19.34 -7.69 16.56
C ASP A 31 18.65 -8.19 15.27
N ILE A 32 18.56 -9.52 15.11
CA ILE A 32 17.95 -10.18 13.95
C ILE A 32 17.07 -11.32 14.46
N ALA A 33 15.86 -11.45 13.92
CA ALA A 33 14.90 -12.51 14.21
C ALA A 33 14.62 -13.35 12.96
N SER A 34 14.41 -14.65 13.15
CA SER A 34 14.09 -15.59 12.08
C SER A 34 12.56 -15.85 11.92
N ASN A 35 11.73 -15.18 12.70
CA ASN A 35 10.27 -15.27 12.63
C ASN A 35 9.60 -14.13 13.39
N VAL A 36 8.29 -13.94 13.16
CA VAL A 36 7.51 -12.85 13.78
C VAL A 36 7.50 -12.95 15.31
N ALA A 37 7.35 -14.15 15.88
CA ALA A 37 7.26 -14.32 17.33
C ALA A 37 8.56 -13.91 18.06
N GLU A 38 9.71 -14.21 17.47
CA GLU A 38 11.01 -13.75 17.92
C GLU A 38 11.16 -12.24 17.75
N GLY A 39 10.79 -11.73 16.56
CA GLY A 39 10.79 -10.30 16.26
C GLY A 39 9.99 -9.47 17.27
N VAL A 40 8.78 -9.91 17.64
CA VAL A 40 7.96 -9.26 18.69
C VAL A 40 8.69 -9.18 20.03
N LYS A 41 9.39 -10.25 20.44
CA LYS A 41 10.18 -10.25 21.68
C LYS A 41 11.34 -9.27 21.63
N LEU A 42 12.06 -9.23 20.49
CA LEU A 42 13.18 -8.32 20.29
C LEU A 42 12.73 -6.86 20.22
N ILE A 43 11.63 -6.56 19.52
CA ILE A 43 11.03 -5.21 19.46
C ILE A 43 10.68 -4.73 20.87
N ASN A 44 9.99 -5.57 21.67
CA ASN A 44 9.59 -5.22 23.02
C ASN A 44 10.81 -4.98 23.94
N ARG A 45 11.87 -5.77 23.78
CA ARG A 45 13.10 -5.68 24.57
C ARG A 45 13.93 -4.46 24.21
N HIS A 46 14.13 -4.21 22.93
CA HIS A 46 15.12 -3.25 22.45
C HIS A 46 14.53 -1.89 22.08
N LYS A 47 13.19 -1.81 21.84
CA LYS A 47 12.50 -0.59 21.41
C LYS A 47 13.25 0.08 20.25
N PRO A 48 13.36 -0.56 19.07
CA PRO A 48 14.06 -0.03 17.92
C PRO A 48 13.37 1.20 17.34
N ASP A 49 14.09 1.96 16.52
CA ASP A 49 13.51 3.05 15.72
C ASP A 49 12.90 2.53 14.42
N ILE A 50 13.49 1.44 13.86
CA ILE A 50 13.10 0.84 12.58
C ILE A 50 13.02 -0.68 12.72
N VAL A 51 12.01 -1.26 12.09
CA VAL A 51 11.89 -2.71 11.88
C VAL A 51 11.82 -2.99 10.38
N PHE A 52 12.76 -3.79 9.88
CA PHE A 52 12.68 -4.38 8.55
C PHE A 52 12.08 -5.78 8.70
N SER A 53 10.98 -6.07 8.01
CA SER A 53 10.31 -7.37 8.13
C SER A 53 10.05 -7.99 6.76
N ASP A 54 10.42 -9.24 6.57
CA ASP A 54 9.84 -10.02 5.49
C ASP A 54 8.35 -10.27 5.76
N ILE A 55 7.59 -10.52 4.71
CA ILE A 55 6.17 -10.84 4.78
C ILE A 55 5.96 -12.35 4.79
N ASP A 56 6.65 -13.07 3.91
CA ASP A 56 6.44 -14.50 3.73
C ASP A 56 7.39 -15.32 4.60
N MET A 57 6.96 -15.56 5.81
CA MET A 57 7.66 -16.39 6.78
C MET A 57 6.77 -17.55 7.24
N PRO A 58 7.36 -18.72 7.59
CA PRO A 58 6.60 -19.88 8.07
C PRO A 58 5.74 -19.57 9.30
N GLY A 59 4.49 -19.96 9.24
CA GLY A 59 3.51 -19.85 10.33
C GLY A 59 2.83 -18.48 10.40
N ILE A 60 3.46 -17.47 11.00
CA ILE A 60 2.91 -16.13 11.14
C ILE A 60 3.57 -15.21 10.10
N THR A 61 2.76 -14.61 9.24
CA THR A 61 3.27 -13.71 8.20
C THR A 61 3.68 -12.35 8.78
N GLY A 62 4.68 -11.69 8.17
CA GLY A 62 5.11 -10.35 8.59
C GLY A 62 3.99 -9.30 8.60
N LEU A 63 2.94 -9.48 7.80
CA LEU A 63 1.77 -8.61 7.80
C LEU A 63 0.99 -8.63 9.13
N GLN A 64 1.13 -9.71 9.90
CA GLN A 64 0.49 -9.85 11.21
C GLN A 64 1.35 -9.29 12.35
N LEU A 65 2.56 -8.83 12.07
CA LEU A 65 3.49 -8.32 13.10
C LEU A 65 2.82 -7.26 14.00
N LEU A 66 2.10 -6.32 13.41
CA LEU A 66 1.47 -5.23 14.16
C LEU A 66 0.27 -5.67 15.01
N GLU A 67 -0.33 -6.84 14.72
CA GLU A 67 -1.44 -7.40 15.52
C GLU A 67 -1.00 -7.78 16.94
N PHE A 68 0.33 -7.91 17.19
CA PHE A 68 0.90 -8.22 18.50
C PHE A 68 1.17 -6.99 19.38
N PHE A 69 0.87 -5.79 18.89
CA PHE A 69 1.10 -4.53 19.60
C PHE A 69 -0.20 -3.74 19.72
N ASN A 70 -0.36 -3.02 20.83
CA ASN A 70 -1.36 -1.96 20.87
C ASN A 70 -0.83 -0.74 20.12
N GLU A 71 -1.72 0.10 19.58
CA GLU A 71 -1.32 1.30 18.82
C GLU A 71 -0.35 2.21 19.59
N GLU A 72 -0.52 2.30 20.91
CA GLU A 72 0.33 3.11 21.82
C GLU A 72 1.76 2.55 21.95
N ASP A 73 1.94 1.23 21.74
CA ASP A 73 3.21 0.53 21.86
C ASP A 73 4.03 0.55 20.56
N ILE A 74 3.41 0.93 19.42
CA ILE A 74 4.08 1.03 18.13
C ILE A 74 4.85 2.35 18.06
N GLN A 75 6.10 2.30 18.54
CA GLN A 75 7.02 3.46 18.54
C GLN A 75 8.14 3.32 17.52
N PHE A 76 8.03 2.35 16.62
CA PHE A 76 9.00 2.08 15.55
C PHE A 76 8.36 2.29 14.18
N GLU A 77 9.21 2.54 13.19
CA GLU A 77 8.80 2.60 11.80
C GLU A 77 9.01 1.24 11.13
N LEU A 78 8.02 0.78 10.34
CA LEU A 78 8.04 -0.52 9.70
C LEU A 78 8.32 -0.37 8.20
N ILE A 79 9.32 -1.12 7.71
CA ILE A 79 9.65 -1.27 6.30
C ILE A 79 9.55 -2.75 5.97
N TYR A 80 8.69 -3.10 5.02
CA TYR A 80 8.65 -4.47 4.52
C TYR A 80 9.72 -4.70 3.45
N VAL A 81 10.39 -5.88 3.52
CA VAL A 81 11.42 -6.31 2.57
C VAL A 81 11.10 -7.73 2.14
N THR A 82 10.55 -7.94 0.95
CA THR A 82 10.00 -9.23 0.54
C THR A 82 10.14 -9.51 -0.95
N SER A 83 10.07 -10.77 -1.35
CA SER A 83 10.03 -11.18 -2.76
C SER A 83 8.65 -11.01 -3.43
N TYR A 84 7.62 -10.70 -2.66
CA TYR A 84 6.23 -10.69 -3.13
C TYR A 84 5.72 -9.27 -3.35
N SER A 85 5.42 -8.91 -4.59
CA SER A 85 4.85 -7.60 -4.94
C SER A 85 3.37 -7.44 -4.54
N GLU A 86 2.68 -8.56 -4.33
CA GLU A 86 1.24 -8.56 -4.06
C GLU A 86 0.82 -8.02 -2.70
N PHE A 87 1.69 -8.03 -1.74
CA PHE A 87 1.38 -7.55 -0.39
C PHE A 87 1.65 -6.06 -0.20
N ALA A 88 2.24 -5.39 -1.19
CA ALA A 88 2.59 -3.96 -1.09
C ALA A 88 1.38 -3.10 -0.66
N VAL A 89 0.21 -3.36 -1.23
CA VAL A 89 -1.01 -2.60 -0.87
C VAL A 89 -1.42 -2.84 0.58
N ARG A 90 -1.33 -4.10 1.05
CA ARG A 90 -1.68 -4.45 2.43
C ARG A 90 -0.65 -3.92 3.43
N ALA A 91 0.62 -3.89 3.06
CA ALA A 91 1.69 -3.31 3.86
C ALA A 91 1.43 -1.81 4.13
N PHE A 92 1.03 -1.06 3.12
CA PHE A 92 0.65 0.35 3.29
C PHE A 92 -0.62 0.54 4.12
N GLN A 93 -1.61 -0.38 4.03
CA GLN A 93 -2.79 -0.36 4.91
C GLN A 93 -2.42 -0.52 6.38
N LEU A 94 -1.32 -1.21 6.68
CA LEU A 94 -0.79 -1.42 8.02
C LEU A 94 0.17 -0.32 8.48
N SER A 95 0.13 0.86 7.83
CA SER A 95 0.96 2.03 8.17
C SER A 95 2.47 1.80 8.04
N ALA A 96 2.92 0.83 7.24
CA ALA A 96 4.32 0.70 6.89
C ALA A 96 4.82 1.97 6.18
N ILE A 97 6.02 2.40 6.53
CA ILE A 97 6.58 3.63 5.95
C ILE A 97 7.07 3.40 4.52
N ASP A 98 7.49 2.18 4.22
CA ASP A 98 7.91 1.77 2.88
C ASP A 98 7.80 0.26 2.65
N TYR A 99 8.01 -0.13 1.38
CA TYR A 99 7.95 -1.50 0.90
C TYR A 99 9.03 -1.72 -0.16
N LEU A 100 9.94 -2.64 0.11
CA LEU A 100 11.08 -2.93 -0.76
C LEU A 100 10.97 -4.36 -1.30
N LEU A 101 11.19 -4.53 -2.60
CA LEU A 101 11.25 -5.85 -3.22
C LEU A 101 12.66 -6.42 -3.15
N LYS A 102 12.78 -7.71 -2.85
CA LYS A 102 14.01 -8.48 -3.04
C LYS A 102 14.19 -8.82 -4.54
N PRO A 103 15.41 -8.64 -5.13
CA PRO A 103 16.62 -8.11 -4.49
C PRO A 103 16.53 -6.62 -4.20
N VAL A 104 16.96 -6.21 -3.01
CA VAL A 104 16.85 -4.81 -2.55
C VAL A 104 17.83 -3.92 -3.30
N GLU A 105 17.32 -2.89 -3.97
CA GLU A 105 18.12 -1.86 -4.63
C GLU A 105 18.60 -0.81 -3.63
N LYS A 106 19.88 -0.43 -3.70
CA LYS A 106 20.51 0.54 -2.78
C LYS A 106 19.78 1.88 -2.75
N GLU A 107 19.41 2.40 -3.92
CA GLU A 107 18.74 3.68 -4.08
C GLU A 107 17.34 3.69 -3.45
N LEU A 108 16.63 2.56 -3.49
CA LEU A 108 15.32 2.44 -2.87
C LEU A 108 15.45 2.31 -1.36
N LEU A 109 16.43 1.54 -0.87
CA LEU A 109 16.72 1.40 0.56
C LEU A 109 17.11 2.75 1.18
N GLU A 110 18.00 3.50 0.52
CA GLU A 110 18.40 4.85 0.96
C GLU A 110 17.20 5.81 1.05
N LYS A 111 16.31 5.78 0.05
CA LYS A 111 15.08 6.58 0.05
C LYS A 111 14.14 6.21 1.21
N ALA A 112 14.00 4.91 1.49
CA ALA A 112 13.17 4.42 2.58
C ALA A 112 13.71 4.89 3.94
N ILE A 113 15.03 4.79 4.16
CA ILE A 113 15.68 5.26 5.38
C ILE A 113 15.51 6.77 5.55
N LYS A 114 15.71 7.58 4.50
CA LYS A 114 15.48 9.04 4.54
C LYS A 114 14.04 9.40 4.91
N LYS A 115 13.04 8.60 4.52
CA LYS A 115 11.64 8.82 4.97
C LYS A 115 11.51 8.63 6.47
N VAL A 116 12.16 7.58 7.03
CA VAL A 116 12.17 7.34 8.48
C VAL A 116 12.85 8.48 9.21
N GLU A 117 14.05 8.88 8.78
CA GLU A 117 14.79 10.01 9.39
C GLU A 117 13.95 11.29 9.44
N LYS A 118 13.31 11.62 8.32
CA LYS A 118 12.45 12.79 8.24
C LYS A 118 11.29 12.67 9.24
N LYS A 119 10.67 11.50 9.40
CA LYS A 119 9.56 11.30 10.32
C LYS A 119 10.00 11.35 11.79
N LEU A 120 11.18 10.80 12.11
CA LEU A 120 11.74 10.84 13.46
C LEU A 120 12.18 12.25 13.89
N ASN A 121 12.64 13.07 12.93
CA ASN A 121 13.09 14.46 13.16
C ASN A 121 11.93 15.45 13.33
N TYR A 122 10.71 15.12 12.94
CA TYR A 122 9.52 15.90 13.31
C TYR A 122 9.26 15.73 14.81
N GLY A 123 9.44 16.81 15.59
CA GLY A 123 9.35 16.81 17.05
C GLY A 123 8.03 16.23 17.60
N GLN A 124 8.03 15.80 18.87
CA GLN A 124 6.88 15.12 19.51
C GLN A 124 5.55 15.89 19.44
N SER A 125 5.57 17.23 19.40
CA SER A 125 4.35 18.04 19.26
C SER A 125 3.74 17.97 17.86
N GLU A 126 4.56 17.79 16.82
CA GLU A 126 4.10 17.61 15.44
C GLU A 126 3.74 16.16 15.15
N ARG A 127 4.36 15.17 15.83
CA ARG A 127 3.94 13.76 15.79
C ARG A 127 2.47 13.59 16.16
N ASN A 128 1.99 14.24 17.22
CA ASN A 128 0.59 14.17 17.65
C ASN A 128 -0.38 14.87 16.68
N LEU A 129 0.09 15.94 16.00
CA LEU A 129 -0.69 16.61 14.95
C LEU A 129 -0.65 15.82 13.63
N ALA A 130 0.50 15.24 13.25
CA ALA A 130 0.64 14.41 12.06
C ALA A 130 -0.09 13.06 12.20
N LEU A 131 -0.07 12.41 13.39
CA LEU A 131 -0.86 11.22 13.68
C LEU A 131 -2.36 11.52 13.67
N LYS A 132 -2.80 12.64 14.27
CA LYS A 132 -4.20 13.06 14.18
C LYS A 132 -4.61 13.42 12.75
N ALA A 133 -3.73 14.04 11.97
CA ALA A 133 -3.98 14.33 10.56
C ALA A 133 -3.91 13.06 9.68
N SER A 134 -3.06 12.09 10.00
CA SER A 134 -3.00 10.79 9.29
C SER A 134 -4.18 9.88 9.63
N ILE A 135 -4.66 9.91 10.87
CA ILE A 135 -5.87 9.17 11.32
C ILE A 135 -7.14 9.87 10.83
N ALA A 136 -7.15 11.22 10.79
CA ALA A 136 -8.27 11.99 10.25
C ALA A 136 -8.32 12.02 8.70
N ASN A 137 -7.14 11.89 8.04
CA ASN A 137 -7.00 11.77 6.59
C ASN A 137 -6.57 10.34 6.25
N ASN A 138 -7.42 9.37 6.48
CA ASN A 138 -7.28 7.98 6.06
C ASN A 138 -7.40 7.86 4.52
N THR A 139 -6.64 8.70 3.79
CA THR A 139 -6.54 8.68 2.33
C THR A 139 -5.21 8.06 1.96
N PHE A 140 -5.24 6.79 1.65
CA PHE A 140 -4.13 6.14 0.95
C PHE A 140 -3.88 6.89 -0.35
N GLU A 141 -2.74 7.58 -0.45
CA GLU A 141 -2.48 8.39 -1.64
C GLU A 141 -2.00 7.53 -2.82
N LYS A 142 -1.31 6.41 -2.56
CA LYS A 142 -0.71 5.57 -3.62
C LYS A 142 -1.09 4.09 -3.51
N ILE A 143 -1.23 3.46 -4.68
CA ILE A 143 -1.34 2.01 -4.82
C ILE A 143 -0.13 1.47 -5.60
N ALA A 144 0.38 0.32 -5.17
CA ALA A 144 1.40 -0.42 -5.88
C ALA A 144 0.77 -1.33 -6.93
N LEU A 145 1.14 -1.13 -8.19
CA LEU A 145 0.67 -1.91 -9.33
C LEU A 145 1.82 -2.81 -9.83
N PRO A 146 1.71 -4.15 -9.66
CA PRO A 146 2.74 -5.08 -10.13
C PRO A 146 2.71 -5.17 -11.67
N LEU A 147 3.87 -4.99 -12.29
CA LEU A 147 4.11 -5.16 -13.71
C LEU A 147 4.92 -6.44 -13.94
N ALA A 148 5.14 -6.80 -15.21
CA ALA A 148 5.97 -7.95 -15.56
C ALA A 148 7.45 -7.74 -15.18
N ASP A 149 7.91 -6.50 -15.13
CA ASP A 149 9.29 -6.07 -14.91
C ASP A 149 9.50 -5.24 -13.64
N GLY A 150 8.52 -5.22 -12.72
CA GLY A 150 8.64 -4.47 -11.48
C GLY A 150 7.33 -4.01 -10.87
N VAL A 151 7.38 -2.93 -10.10
CA VAL A 151 6.21 -2.32 -9.45
C VAL A 151 6.18 -0.82 -9.75
N VAL A 152 5.02 -0.31 -10.14
CA VAL A 152 4.79 1.13 -10.26
C VAL A 152 3.85 1.61 -9.17
N PHE A 153 4.21 2.72 -8.52
CA PHE A 153 3.35 3.39 -7.54
C PHE A 153 2.55 4.49 -8.21
N VAL A 154 1.23 4.43 -8.06
CA VAL A 154 0.29 5.37 -8.68
C VAL A 154 -0.55 6.03 -7.60
N GLU A 155 -0.74 7.36 -7.68
CA GLU A 155 -1.68 8.07 -6.82
C GLU A 155 -3.09 7.53 -7.05
N MET A 156 -3.77 7.16 -5.97
CA MET A 156 -5.11 6.57 -6.10
C MET A 156 -6.14 7.56 -6.69
N LYS A 157 -5.95 8.85 -6.44
CA LYS A 157 -6.78 9.91 -7.06
C LYS A 157 -6.64 9.97 -8.58
N ASP A 158 -5.47 9.56 -9.11
CA ASP A 158 -5.18 9.58 -10.54
C ASP A 158 -5.75 8.35 -11.26
N ILE A 159 -6.16 7.30 -10.54
CA ILE A 159 -6.80 6.13 -11.13
C ILE A 159 -8.27 6.44 -11.37
N LEU A 160 -8.70 6.40 -12.63
CA LEU A 160 -10.10 6.60 -13.01
C LEU A 160 -10.84 5.28 -13.19
N VAL A 161 -10.24 4.35 -13.93
CA VAL A 161 -10.88 3.09 -14.32
C VAL A 161 -9.88 1.94 -14.20
N MET A 162 -10.36 0.82 -13.68
CA MET A 162 -9.69 -0.48 -13.78
C MET A 162 -10.59 -1.43 -14.56
N LYS A 163 -10.08 -1.97 -15.68
CA LYS A 163 -10.81 -2.84 -16.59
C LYS A 163 -10.20 -4.25 -16.55
N ALA A 164 -11.07 -5.26 -16.39
CA ALA A 164 -10.65 -6.66 -16.50
C ALA A 164 -10.29 -7.02 -17.95
N ASP A 165 -9.14 -7.63 -18.13
CA ASP A 165 -8.71 -8.24 -19.37
C ASP A 165 -8.13 -9.63 -19.06
N ASN A 166 -8.99 -10.65 -19.08
CA ASN A 166 -8.68 -12.03 -18.70
C ASN A 166 -8.05 -12.12 -17.30
N VAL A 167 -6.77 -12.49 -17.20
CA VAL A 167 -5.99 -12.59 -15.97
C VAL A 167 -5.30 -11.28 -15.60
N TYR A 168 -5.37 -10.27 -16.46
CA TYR A 168 -4.76 -8.96 -16.27
C TYR A 168 -5.81 -7.92 -15.91
N THR A 169 -5.34 -6.77 -15.44
CA THR A 169 -6.17 -5.57 -15.24
C THR A 169 -5.51 -4.39 -15.95
N GLU A 170 -6.23 -3.75 -16.85
CA GLU A 170 -5.83 -2.45 -17.41
C GLU A 170 -6.26 -1.36 -16.44
N VAL A 171 -5.32 -0.55 -15.97
CA VAL A 171 -5.53 0.61 -15.08
C VAL A 171 -5.37 1.87 -15.91
N GLU A 172 -6.43 2.66 -16.01
CA GLU A 172 -6.46 3.91 -16.76
C GLU A 172 -6.40 5.11 -15.81
N LEU A 173 -5.43 5.98 -16.05
CA LEU A 173 -5.14 7.15 -15.23
C LEU A 173 -5.79 8.42 -15.79
N ALA A 174 -5.95 9.44 -14.96
CA ALA A 174 -6.49 10.74 -15.32
C ALA A 174 -5.72 11.44 -16.45
N ASN A 175 -4.41 11.20 -16.55
CA ASN A 175 -3.56 11.73 -17.62
C ASN A 175 -3.63 10.91 -18.92
N GLY A 176 -4.54 9.93 -19.02
CA GLY A 176 -4.72 9.06 -20.17
C GLY A 176 -3.71 7.89 -20.27
N LYS A 177 -2.73 7.80 -19.36
CA LYS A 177 -1.79 6.67 -19.33
C LYS A 177 -2.53 5.40 -18.93
N LYS A 178 -2.23 4.30 -19.62
CA LYS A 178 -2.72 2.95 -19.32
C LYS A 178 -1.60 2.08 -18.80
N ILE A 179 -1.89 1.32 -17.74
CA ILE A 179 -0.94 0.41 -17.09
C ILE A 179 -1.60 -0.97 -17.07
N VAL A 180 -0.93 -1.97 -17.62
CA VAL A 180 -1.41 -3.36 -17.58
C VAL A 180 -0.74 -4.08 -16.41
N VAL A 181 -1.57 -4.63 -15.52
CA VAL A 181 -1.16 -5.25 -14.28
C VAL A 181 -1.42 -6.75 -14.33
N SER A 182 -0.43 -7.56 -13.95
CA SER A 182 -0.50 -9.04 -13.95
C SER A 182 -1.36 -9.61 -12.80
N LYS A 183 -2.53 -9.01 -12.56
CA LYS A 183 -3.49 -9.43 -11.53
C LYS A 183 -4.93 -9.26 -12.01
N PRO A 184 -5.83 -10.17 -11.62
CA PRO A 184 -7.25 -10.07 -11.96
C PRO A 184 -7.91 -8.91 -11.19
N LEU A 185 -8.88 -8.25 -11.85
CA LEU A 185 -9.63 -7.13 -11.29
C LEU A 185 -10.28 -7.43 -9.91
N LYS A 186 -10.64 -8.69 -9.64
CA LYS A 186 -11.20 -9.12 -8.36
C LYS A 186 -10.24 -8.91 -7.19
N SER A 187 -8.94 -8.98 -7.42
CA SER A 187 -7.92 -8.71 -6.38
C SER A 187 -7.95 -7.24 -5.96
N PHE A 188 -8.15 -6.33 -6.91
CA PHE A 188 -8.29 -4.90 -6.64
C PHE A 188 -9.60 -4.55 -5.94
N GLU A 189 -10.71 -5.22 -6.27
CA GLU A 189 -12.00 -5.01 -5.61
C GLU A 189 -11.92 -5.27 -4.10
N LYS A 190 -11.19 -6.31 -3.67
CA LYS A 190 -10.96 -6.60 -2.25
C LYS A 190 -10.12 -5.54 -1.52
N LEU A 191 -9.23 -4.89 -2.25
CA LEU A 191 -8.28 -3.90 -1.72
C LEU A 191 -8.88 -2.50 -1.68
N LEU A 192 -9.67 -2.15 -2.71
CA LEU A 192 -10.27 -0.85 -2.91
C LEU A 192 -11.71 -0.87 -2.38
N THR A 193 -11.85 -0.77 -1.06
CA THR A 193 -13.17 -0.73 -0.38
C THR A 193 -13.94 0.54 -0.72
N GLU A 194 -15.24 0.58 -0.40
CA GLU A 194 -16.10 1.77 -0.57
C GLU A 194 -15.53 3.03 0.13
N GLN A 195 -14.77 2.86 1.20
CA GLN A 195 -14.10 3.98 1.90
C GLN A 195 -13.07 4.70 1.03
N MET A 196 -12.50 4.01 0.03
CA MET A 196 -11.53 4.55 -0.90
C MET A 196 -12.14 5.19 -2.16
N SER A 197 -13.47 5.34 -2.21
CA SER A 197 -14.20 5.89 -3.35
C SER A 197 -14.16 5.05 -4.63
N PHE A 198 -13.81 3.78 -4.55
CA PHE A 198 -13.89 2.86 -5.68
C PHE A 198 -15.16 2.02 -5.63
N PHE A 199 -15.76 1.80 -6.80
CA PHE A 199 -16.99 1.03 -6.92
C PHE A 199 -16.94 0.06 -8.10
N ARG A 200 -17.34 -1.20 -7.87
CA ARG A 200 -17.45 -2.22 -8.92
C ARG A 200 -18.74 -2.00 -9.69
N ILE A 201 -18.66 -1.21 -10.77
CA ILE A 201 -19.81 -0.76 -11.56
C ILE A 201 -20.30 -1.81 -12.58
N HIS A 202 -19.41 -2.73 -12.97
CA HIS A 202 -19.67 -3.81 -13.92
C HIS A 202 -18.80 -5.02 -13.63
N ARG A 203 -19.13 -6.22 -14.11
CA ARG A 203 -18.27 -7.41 -13.97
C ARG A 203 -16.84 -7.20 -14.47
N SER A 204 -16.66 -6.30 -15.42
CA SER A 204 -15.36 -5.99 -16.02
C SER A 204 -14.81 -4.62 -15.63
N TYR A 205 -15.49 -3.84 -14.79
CA TYR A 205 -15.05 -2.47 -14.47
C TYR A 205 -15.17 -2.14 -12.98
N LEU A 206 -14.09 -1.58 -12.43
CA LEU A 206 -14.02 -0.91 -11.15
C LEU A 206 -13.66 0.55 -11.41
N VAL A 207 -14.40 1.50 -10.89
CA VAL A 207 -14.23 2.93 -11.16
C VAL A 207 -13.99 3.72 -9.88
N ASN A 208 -13.25 4.81 -9.99
CA ASN A 208 -13.16 5.83 -8.95
C ASN A 208 -14.39 6.75 -9.06
N LEU A 209 -15.25 6.72 -8.05
CA LEU A 209 -16.48 7.53 -8.04
C LEU A 209 -16.20 9.04 -8.04
N LYS A 210 -15.06 9.48 -7.53
CA LYS A 210 -14.63 10.89 -7.56
C LYS A 210 -14.22 11.35 -8.95
N GLY A 211 -13.78 10.45 -9.82
CA GLY A 211 -13.42 10.74 -11.21
C GLY A 211 -14.60 10.65 -12.19
N ILE A 212 -15.85 10.54 -11.71
CA ILE A 212 -17.02 10.51 -12.57
C ILE A 212 -17.47 11.95 -12.88
N LYS A 213 -17.38 12.33 -14.15
CA LYS A 213 -17.82 13.61 -14.68
C LYS A 213 -19.34 13.66 -14.87
N GLN A 214 -19.92 12.59 -15.41
CA GLN A 214 -21.36 12.53 -15.75
C GLN A 214 -21.90 11.11 -15.65
N PHE A 215 -23.17 11.00 -15.27
CA PHE A 215 -23.95 9.76 -15.32
C PHE A 215 -25.11 9.91 -16.30
N ILE A 216 -25.14 9.07 -17.33
CA ILE A 216 -26.23 9.00 -18.32
C ILE A 216 -27.17 7.86 -17.92
N LYS A 217 -28.48 8.18 -17.74
CA LYS A 217 -29.48 7.19 -17.27
C LYS A 217 -30.08 6.34 -18.38
N SER A 218 -29.99 6.78 -19.65
CA SER A 218 -30.47 6.05 -20.83
C SER A 218 -29.67 4.78 -21.09
N ASP A 219 -30.22 3.87 -21.86
CA ASP A 219 -29.56 2.64 -22.38
C ASP A 219 -28.83 1.78 -21.32
N GLY A 220 -29.49 1.54 -20.18
CA GLY A 220 -28.93 0.74 -19.10
C GLY A 220 -28.11 1.52 -18.07
N GLY A 221 -27.59 2.67 -18.45
CA GLY A 221 -26.77 3.55 -17.65
C GLY A 221 -25.28 3.49 -18.03
N THR A 222 -24.66 4.67 -18.16
CA THR A 222 -23.24 4.82 -18.48
C THR A 222 -22.64 5.90 -17.61
N ALA A 223 -21.49 5.62 -16.99
CA ALA A 223 -20.68 6.61 -16.31
C ALA A 223 -19.65 7.17 -17.30
N ILE A 224 -19.54 8.50 -17.38
CA ILE A 224 -18.49 9.19 -18.13
C ILE A 224 -17.46 9.68 -17.14
N MET A 225 -16.21 9.26 -17.31
CA MET A 225 -15.09 9.65 -16.48
C MET A 225 -14.54 11.02 -16.89
N GLU A 226 -13.70 11.64 -16.06
CA GLU A 226 -13.06 12.93 -16.35
C GLU A 226 -12.22 12.93 -17.63
N ASN A 227 -11.63 11.81 -17.98
CA ASN A 227 -10.88 11.61 -19.23
C ASN A 227 -11.75 11.17 -20.42
N GLU A 228 -13.08 11.37 -20.35
CA GLU A 228 -14.09 11.01 -21.36
C GLU A 228 -14.29 9.49 -21.57
N THR A 229 -13.62 8.63 -20.81
CA THR A 229 -13.85 7.18 -20.87
C THR A 229 -15.28 6.84 -20.45
N GLN A 230 -15.98 6.08 -21.28
CA GLN A 230 -17.36 5.64 -21.05
C GLN A 230 -17.36 4.23 -20.44
N VAL A 231 -17.98 4.10 -19.28
CA VAL A 231 -18.05 2.82 -18.54
C VAL A 231 -19.51 2.39 -18.39
N PRO A 232 -19.91 1.23 -18.92
CA PRO A 232 -21.28 0.72 -18.78
C PRO A 232 -21.56 0.30 -17.33
N ILE A 233 -22.79 0.53 -16.89
CA ILE A 233 -23.24 0.12 -15.55
C ILE A 233 -24.05 -1.17 -15.69
N ALA A 234 -23.68 -2.20 -14.91
CA ALA A 234 -24.45 -3.43 -14.86
C ALA A 234 -25.85 -3.18 -14.25
N ARG A 235 -26.90 -3.78 -14.84
CA ARG A 235 -28.30 -3.53 -14.44
C ARG A 235 -28.53 -3.79 -12.95
N ASP A 236 -27.98 -4.87 -12.43
CA ASP A 236 -28.06 -5.28 -11.02
C ASP A 236 -27.28 -4.35 -10.07
N ARG A 237 -26.36 -3.54 -10.58
CA ARG A 237 -25.54 -2.62 -9.80
C ARG A 237 -25.96 -1.16 -9.84
N LYS A 238 -26.96 -0.82 -10.67
CA LYS A 238 -27.37 0.56 -10.93
C LYS A 238 -27.83 1.28 -9.66
N GLU A 239 -28.69 0.67 -8.87
CA GLU A 239 -29.20 1.28 -7.63
C GLU A 239 -28.11 1.50 -6.59
N SER A 240 -27.27 0.49 -6.36
CA SER A 240 -26.14 0.57 -5.41
C SER A 240 -25.10 1.61 -5.86
N PHE A 241 -24.84 1.71 -7.17
CA PHE A 241 -23.99 2.73 -7.75
C PHE A 241 -24.51 4.14 -7.48
N VAL A 242 -25.79 4.42 -7.76
CA VAL A 242 -26.38 5.74 -7.52
C VAL A 242 -26.25 6.13 -6.06
N LYS A 243 -26.59 5.22 -5.13
CA LYS A 243 -26.46 5.45 -3.69
C LYS A 243 -25.02 5.74 -3.27
N ALA A 244 -24.04 5.02 -3.82
CA ALA A 244 -22.63 5.22 -3.52
C ALA A 244 -22.11 6.57 -4.06
N TRP A 245 -22.50 6.92 -5.29
CA TRP A 245 -22.07 8.16 -5.93
C TRP A 245 -22.68 9.41 -5.28
N GLU A 246 -23.97 9.38 -4.90
CA GLU A 246 -24.61 10.47 -4.17
C GLU A 246 -23.94 10.78 -2.83
N LYS A 247 -23.51 9.76 -2.08
CA LYS A 247 -22.78 9.93 -0.82
C LYS A 247 -21.47 10.71 -0.97
N ILE A 248 -20.81 10.62 -2.12
CA ILE A 248 -19.52 11.27 -2.37
C ILE A 248 -19.71 12.71 -2.86
N ARG A 249 -20.79 12.96 -3.62
CA ARG A 249 -21.08 14.27 -4.21
C ARG A 249 -21.58 15.32 -3.20
N VAL A 250 -22.09 14.88 -2.06
CA VAL A 250 -22.64 15.75 -1.00
C VAL A 250 -21.57 16.18 0.03
N ARG A 251 -20.32 15.74 -0.12
CA ARG A 251 -19.18 16.19 0.68
C ARG A 251 -18.26 17.08 -0.15
#